data_3cb032c76cef4cca8777b159d2eab28a
#
_entry.id   3cb032c76cef4cca8777b159d2eab28a
#
_cell.length_a   1.000
_cell.length_b   1.000
_cell.length_c   1.000
_cell.angle_alpha   90.00
_cell.angle_beta   90.00
_cell.angle_gamma   90.00
#
_symmetry.space_group_name_H-M   'P 1'
#
loop_
_entity.id
_entity.type
_entity.pdbx_description
1 polymer ?
#
loop_
_entity_poly.entity_id
_entity_poly.type
_entity_poly.pdbx_seq_one_letter_code
_entity_poly.pdbx_strand_id
1 'polypeptide(L)'
;MNVILPQPSFKDGATGSKKYPTLFLLHGFSDNHTAYLRTTSIERYAADKGLAIVMPGLDNSYYTNMVHGGKYWTFLTEELPAAARSFFPLSEKREDNFVAGHSMGGFGALKWALNFPDHFAAVASMSGVTDMVYHLANVRKEPGDKKRSLELVFGEADVSKTENDLIYKLERLNESSSEKPLLYQSCGTEDFLYEHNLRFHRICKETDLDYTYDFGPGDHTWEYWDDKIQDILKWLPIR
;
A
#
# COMPACT_ATOMS: atom_id res chain seq x y z
N MET A 1 -0.43 12.00 10.30
CA MET A 1 -1.00 10.64 10.28
C MET A 1 -2.21 10.55 11.20
N ASN A 2 -3.16 9.65 10.91
CA ASN A 2 -4.16 9.14 11.86
C ASN A 2 -3.77 7.73 12.28
N VAL A 3 -4.09 7.37 13.54
CA VAL A 3 -3.83 6.03 14.06
C VAL A 3 -5.09 5.52 14.75
N ILE A 4 -5.53 4.32 14.37
CA ILE A 4 -6.57 3.55 15.06
C ILE A 4 -5.84 2.53 15.94
N LEU A 5 -6.18 2.50 17.22
CA LEU A 5 -5.68 1.47 18.15
C LEU A 5 -6.84 0.55 18.55
N PRO A 6 -6.59 -0.77 18.62
CA PRO A 6 -7.58 -1.69 19.16
C PRO A 6 -7.93 -1.32 20.60
N GLN A 7 -9.21 -1.30 20.93
CA GLN A 7 -9.64 -1.11 22.31
C GLN A 7 -9.55 -2.46 23.06
N PRO A 8 -8.79 -2.54 24.17
CA PRO A 8 -8.80 -3.74 24.99
C PRO A 8 -10.23 -4.03 25.48
N SER A 9 -10.66 -5.27 25.37
CA SER A 9 -11.91 -5.65 26.01
C SER A 9 -11.75 -5.56 27.53
N PHE A 10 -12.78 -5.08 28.25
CA PHE A 10 -12.79 -5.06 29.71
C PHE A 10 -12.59 -6.45 30.33
N LYS A 11 -12.71 -7.52 29.54
CA LYS A 11 -12.55 -8.90 29.96
C LYS A 11 -11.10 -9.37 29.99
N ASP A 12 -10.21 -8.72 29.27
CA ASP A 12 -8.85 -9.24 29.07
C ASP A 12 -7.86 -8.87 30.16
N GLY A 13 -8.26 -8.10 31.19
CA GLY A 13 -7.41 -7.76 32.32
C GLY A 13 -6.02 -7.22 31.94
N ALA A 14 -5.92 -6.59 30.78
CA ALA A 14 -4.67 -6.30 30.10
C ALA A 14 -3.88 -5.20 30.82
N THR A 15 -3.17 -5.63 31.84
CA THR A 15 -2.02 -4.92 32.40
C THR A 15 -0.77 -5.50 31.74
N GLY A 16 -0.36 -5.00 30.60
CA GLY A 16 0.89 -5.49 30.00
C GLY A 16 1.18 -4.87 28.65
N SER A 17 2.44 -4.68 28.38
CA SER A 17 3.07 -4.10 27.21
C SER A 17 2.81 -4.87 25.89
N LYS A 18 1.56 -5.25 25.59
CA LYS A 18 1.23 -5.93 24.34
C LYS A 18 1.40 -4.93 23.19
N LYS A 19 2.34 -5.21 22.29
CA LYS A 19 2.47 -4.50 21.02
C LYS A 19 1.44 -5.06 20.05
N TYR A 20 0.80 -4.17 19.27
CA TYR A 20 -0.25 -4.54 18.31
C TYR A 20 0.32 -4.84 16.94
N PRO A 21 -0.19 -5.87 16.24
CA PRO A 21 -0.02 -5.98 14.79
C PRO A 21 -0.48 -4.69 14.12
N THR A 22 0.19 -4.30 13.03
CA THR A 22 0.00 -2.97 12.43
C THR A 22 -0.22 -3.08 10.94
N LEU A 23 -1.28 -2.45 10.45
CA LEU A 23 -1.52 -2.19 9.04
C LEU A 23 -1.19 -0.72 8.72
N PHE A 24 -0.21 -0.49 7.87
CA PHE A 24 0.00 0.81 7.23
C PHE A 24 -0.95 0.92 6.03
N LEU A 25 -1.89 1.88 6.08
CA LEU A 25 -2.96 2.03 5.09
C LEU A 25 -2.80 3.33 4.31
N LEU A 26 -2.45 3.21 3.03
CA LEU A 26 -1.97 4.28 2.17
C LEU A 26 -3.07 4.85 1.29
N HIS A 27 -3.20 6.18 1.26
CA HIS A 27 -4.24 6.90 0.51
C HIS A 27 -3.94 7.02 -0.99
N GLY A 28 -4.96 7.31 -1.80
CA GLY A 28 -4.87 7.57 -3.22
C GLY A 28 -4.43 9.01 -3.56
N PHE A 29 -4.30 9.28 -4.86
CA PHE A 29 -4.04 10.61 -5.39
C PHE A 29 -5.20 11.55 -5.04
N SER A 30 -4.93 12.79 -4.68
CA SER A 30 -5.88 13.81 -4.20
C SER A 30 -6.49 13.52 -2.82
N ASP A 31 -6.10 12.45 -2.16
CA ASP A 31 -6.51 12.09 -0.81
C ASP A 31 -5.47 12.50 0.25
N ASN A 32 -5.74 12.11 1.48
CA ASN A 32 -4.84 12.31 2.62
C ASN A 32 -5.09 11.27 3.73
N HIS A 33 -4.42 11.44 4.86
CA HIS A 33 -4.52 10.57 6.04
C HIS A 33 -5.92 10.42 6.64
N THR A 34 -6.92 11.20 6.20
CA THR A 34 -8.31 11.10 6.71
C THR A 34 -9.24 10.34 5.74
N ALA A 35 -8.78 10.01 4.54
CA ALA A 35 -9.63 9.50 3.48
C ALA A 35 -10.40 8.24 3.92
N TYR A 36 -9.72 7.21 4.39
CA TYR A 36 -10.37 5.98 4.84
C TYR A 36 -11.34 6.18 6.00
N LEU A 37 -11.06 7.12 6.92
CA LEU A 37 -11.98 7.42 8.04
C LEU A 37 -13.28 8.09 7.58
N ARG A 38 -13.22 8.86 6.49
CA ARG A 38 -14.37 9.60 5.96
C ARG A 38 -15.24 8.78 5.01
N THR A 39 -14.64 7.81 4.35
CA THR A 39 -15.26 7.13 3.20
C THR A 39 -15.53 5.65 3.43
N THR A 40 -15.00 5.09 4.53
CA THR A 40 -15.21 3.68 4.92
C THR A 40 -15.56 3.58 6.40
N SER A 41 -15.92 2.39 6.85
CA SER A 41 -16.02 2.07 8.28
C SER A 41 -14.79 1.34 8.80
N ILE A 42 -13.60 1.73 8.37
CA ILE A 42 -12.32 1.04 8.64
C ILE A 42 -12.10 0.79 10.14
N GLU A 43 -12.46 1.73 11.01
CA GLU A 43 -12.35 1.57 12.46
C GLU A 43 -13.18 0.38 12.96
N ARG A 44 -14.43 0.28 12.50
CA ARG A 44 -15.33 -0.82 12.84
C ARG A 44 -14.83 -2.15 12.28
N TYR A 45 -14.31 -2.16 11.04
CA TYR A 45 -13.81 -3.39 10.43
C TYR A 45 -12.57 -3.96 11.13
N ALA A 46 -11.74 -3.10 11.69
CA ALA A 46 -10.53 -3.48 12.41
C ALA A 46 -10.75 -3.80 13.90
N ALA A 47 -11.87 -3.36 14.48
CA ALA A 47 -12.11 -3.40 15.93
C ALA A 47 -11.92 -4.80 16.54
N ASP A 48 -12.48 -5.83 15.89
CA ASP A 48 -12.45 -7.21 16.40
C ASP A 48 -11.16 -7.97 16.06
N LYS A 49 -10.24 -7.34 15.36
CA LYS A 49 -9.02 -7.99 14.86
C LYS A 49 -7.78 -7.75 15.73
N GLY A 50 -7.88 -6.88 16.72
CA GLY A 50 -6.74 -6.50 17.53
C GLY A 50 -5.61 -5.83 16.71
N LEU A 51 -5.95 -5.22 15.58
CA LEU A 51 -5.06 -4.62 14.60
C LEU A 51 -4.99 -3.11 14.77
N ALA A 52 -3.80 -2.55 14.92
CA ALA A 52 -3.58 -1.12 14.80
C ALA A 52 -3.52 -0.70 13.32
N ILE A 53 -4.08 0.46 12.97
CA ILE A 53 -4.01 0.99 11.61
C ILE A 53 -3.33 2.36 11.64
N VAL A 54 -2.29 2.52 10.83
CA VAL A 54 -1.54 3.78 10.65
C VAL A 54 -1.82 4.32 9.25
N MET A 55 -2.45 5.48 9.18
CA MET A 55 -2.80 6.17 7.93
C MET A 55 -1.95 7.45 7.81
N PRO A 56 -0.85 7.44 7.06
CA PRO A 56 -0.04 8.64 6.84
C PRO A 56 -0.66 9.55 5.78
N GLY A 57 -0.31 10.85 5.81
CA GLY A 57 -0.54 11.79 4.72
C GLY A 57 0.77 12.06 4.01
N LEU A 58 0.83 11.76 2.73
CA LEU A 58 2.03 11.90 1.89
C LEU A 58 1.75 12.65 0.58
N ASP A 59 0.76 13.52 0.59
CA ASP A 59 0.38 14.34 -0.56
C ASP A 59 0.28 13.53 -1.88
N ASN A 60 0.39 14.20 -3.01
CA ASN A 60 0.39 13.56 -4.34
C ASN A 60 1.80 13.10 -4.77
N SER A 61 2.54 12.49 -3.86
CA SER A 61 3.97 12.20 -4.01
C SER A 61 4.28 10.88 -4.71
N TYR A 62 3.29 10.04 -4.97
CA TYR A 62 3.51 8.65 -5.37
C TYR A 62 4.50 7.93 -4.43
N TYR A 63 4.48 8.31 -3.15
CA TYR A 63 5.36 7.69 -2.15
C TYR A 63 6.84 7.67 -2.57
N THR A 64 7.29 8.78 -3.18
CA THR A 64 8.63 8.90 -3.80
C THR A 64 9.33 10.13 -3.24
N ASN A 65 10.66 10.11 -3.17
CA ASN A 65 11.42 11.32 -2.98
C ASN A 65 11.29 12.16 -4.24
N MET A 66 10.46 13.18 -4.19
CA MET A 66 10.12 13.98 -5.36
C MET A 66 11.33 14.74 -5.89
N VAL A 67 11.42 14.84 -7.22
CA VAL A 67 12.44 15.69 -7.86
C VAL A 67 12.22 17.16 -7.49
N HIS A 68 10.96 17.58 -7.46
CA HIS A 68 10.55 18.93 -7.11
C HIS A 68 9.54 18.90 -5.96
N GLY A 69 10.00 18.47 -4.76
CA GLY A 69 9.12 18.36 -3.60
C GLY A 69 9.78 17.73 -2.38
N GLY A 70 8.97 17.11 -1.52
CA GLY A 70 9.42 16.48 -0.28
C GLY A 70 10.07 15.11 -0.49
N LYS A 71 10.79 14.67 0.52
CA LYS A 71 11.40 13.32 0.57
C LYS A 71 10.43 12.30 1.16
N TYR A 72 9.31 12.08 0.49
CA TYR A 72 8.22 11.26 1.02
C TYR A 72 8.55 9.76 1.12
N TRP A 73 9.45 9.25 0.26
CA TRP A 73 9.93 7.88 0.37
C TRP A 73 10.75 7.67 1.65
N THR A 74 11.72 8.54 1.90
CA THR A 74 12.51 8.53 3.14
C THR A 74 11.60 8.66 4.37
N PHE A 75 10.66 9.60 4.34
CA PHE A 75 9.70 9.76 5.43
C PHE A 75 8.88 8.48 5.66
N LEU A 76 8.33 7.87 4.60
CA LEU A 76 7.50 6.67 4.70
C LEU A 76 8.28 5.48 5.27
N THR A 77 9.51 5.26 4.79
CA THR A 77 10.24 4.02 5.07
C THR A 77 11.09 4.08 6.34
N GLU A 78 11.51 5.27 6.74
CA GLU A 78 12.43 5.49 7.87
C GLU A 78 11.76 6.24 9.02
N GLU A 79 11.25 7.44 8.77
CA GLU A 79 10.78 8.34 9.82
C GLU A 79 9.42 7.95 10.39
N LEU A 80 8.46 7.62 9.53
CA LEU A 80 7.09 7.30 9.94
C LEU A 80 7.02 6.06 10.85
N PRO A 81 7.65 4.91 10.53
CA PRO A 81 7.61 3.75 11.41
C PRO A 81 8.28 4.02 12.76
N ALA A 82 9.40 4.73 12.77
CA ALA A 82 10.10 5.11 14.00
C ALA A 82 9.23 6.02 14.87
N ALA A 83 8.64 7.07 14.28
CA ALA A 83 7.75 7.98 14.98
C ALA A 83 6.50 7.28 15.50
N ALA A 84 5.81 6.48 14.66
CA ALA A 84 4.61 5.76 15.07
C ALA A 84 4.87 4.80 16.23
N ARG A 85 5.97 4.05 16.19
CA ARG A 85 6.37 3.13 17.26
C ARG A 85 6.82 3.84 18.54
N SER A 86 7.30 5.07 18.46
CA SER A 86 7.65 5.86 19.65
C SER A 86 6.42 6.38 20.41
N PHE A 87 5.31 6.61 19.70
CA PHE A 87 4.06 7.12 20.31
C PHE A 87 3.07 6.02 20.67
N PHE A 88 3.08 4.90 19.93
CA PHE A 88 2.05 3.86 20.03
C PHE A 88 2.68 2.48 20.21
N PRO A 89 2.01 1.56 20.92
CA PRO A 89 2.52 0.20 21.18
C PRO A 89 2.40 -0.70 19.95
N LEU A 90 3.11 -0.38 18.88
CA LEU A 90 3.09 -1.11 17.61
C LEU A 90 4.21 -2.16 17.58
N SER A 91 3.92 -3.34 17.00
CA SER A 91 4.91 -4.40 16.86
C SER A 91 5.97 -4.04 15.81
N GLU A 92 7.21 -4.45 16.08
CA GLU A 92 8.33 -4.33 15.14
C GLU A 92 8.58 -5.62 14.35
N LYS A 93 7.89 -6.71 14.73
CA LYS A 93 8.09 -8.00 14.11
C LYS A 93 7.49 -8.04 12.72
N ARG A 94 8.20 -8.62 11.76
CA ARG A 94 7.74 -8.75 10.38
C ARG A 94 6.35 -9.38 10.28
N GLU A 95 6.12 -10.48 11.01
CA GLU A 95 4.88 -11.23 11.01
C GLU A 95 3.66 -10.45 11.50
N ASP A 96 3.87 -9.32 12.16
CA ASP A 96 2.84 -8.43 12.70
C ASP A 96 2.68 -7.14 11.87
N ASN A 97 3.45 -6.98 10.79
CA ASN A 97 3.42 -5.76 9.98
C ASN A 97 2.87 -6.02 8.57
N PHE A 98 1.91 -5.19 8.17
CA PHE A 98 1.20 -5.27 6.90
C PHE A 98 1.13 -3.90 6.26
N VAL A 99 1.03 -3.86 4.95
CA VAL A 99 0.81 -2.61 4.20
C VAL A 99 -0.24 -2.79 3.14
N ALA A 100 -1.16 -1.84 3.00
CA ALA A 100 -2.18 -1.84 1.96
C ALA A 100 -2.45 -0.41 1.47
N GLY A 101 -3.08 -0.30 0.31
CA GLY A 101 -3.51 0.99 -0.21
C GLY A 101 -4.31 0.88 -1.49
N HIS A 102 -4.95 1.98 -1.88
CA HIS A 102 -5.70 2.06 -3.14
C HIS A 102 -5.04 3.04 -4.11
N SER A 103 -5.19 2.82 -5.40
CA SER A 103 -4.72 3.72 -6.47
C SER A 103 -3.23 4.05 -6.32
N MET A 104 -2.87 5.32 -6.14
CA MET A 104 -1.51 5.74 -5.78
C MET A 104 -1.00 5.02 -4.52
N GLY A 105 -1.86 4.79 -3.51
CA GLY A 105 -1.52 4.04 -2.29
C GLY A 105 -1.27 2.56 -2.55
N GLY A 106 -1.95 1.97 -3.53
CA GLY A 106 -1.68 0.61 -3.99
C GLY A 106 -0.28 0.46 -4.60
N PHE A 107 0.14 1.45 -5.39
CA PHE A 107 1.53 1.58 -5.85
C PHE A 107 2.49 1.71 -4.66
N GLY A 108 2.20 2.62 -3.73
CA GLY A 108 3.05 2.86 -2.56
C GLY A 108 3.22 1.62 -1.68
N ALA A 109 2.14 0.87 -1.46
CA ALA A 109 2.15 -0.36 -0.67
C ALA A 109 3.04 -1.43 -1.32
N LEU A 110 2.84 -1.70 -2.61
CA LEU A 110 3.69 -2.64 -3.35
C LEU A 110 5.13 -2.17 -3.40
N LYS A 111 5.38 -0.88 -3.70
CA LYS A 111 6.72 -0.31 -3.70
C LYS A 111 7.41 -0.55 -2.36
N TRP A 112 6.75 -0.30 -1.25
CA TRP A 112 7.35 -0.47 0.07
C TRP A 112 7.67 -1.93 0.35
N ALA A 113 6.71 -2.84 0.17
CA ALA A 113 6.92 -4.25 0.46
C ALA A 113 7.93 -4.93 -0.48
N LEU A 114 7.96 -4.57 -1.76
CA LEU A 114 8.90 -5.17 -2.72
C LEU A 114 10.34 -4.64 -2.57
N ASN A 115 10.52 -3.44 -2.01
CA ASN A 115 11.85 -2.91 -1.72
C ASN A 115 12.37 -3.32 -0.34
N PHE A 116 11.47 -3.59 0.62
CA PHE A 116 11.79 -4.01 2.00
C PHE A 116 10.96 -5.23 2.40
N PRO A 117 11.18 -6.39 1.78
CA PRO A 117 10.36 -7.60 1.99
C PRO A 117 10.47 -8.17 3.41
N ASP A 118 11.53 -7.85 4.10
CA ASP A 118 11.78 -8.20 5.50
C ASP A 118 10.99 -7.36 6.52
N HIS A 119 10.32 -6.30 6.06
CA HIS A 119 9.50 -5.47 6.93
C HIS A 119 8.05 -5.98 7.06
N PHE A 120 7.54 -6.73 6.08
CA PHE A 120 6.11 -7.04 5.98
C PHE A 120 5.84 -8.53 5.77
N ALA A 121 4.85 -9.06 6.51
CA ALA A 121 4.32 -10.38 6.25
C ALA A 121 3.35 -10.41 5.06
N ALA A 122 2.63 -9.30 4.83
CA ALA A 122 1.67 -9.21 3.74
C ALA A 122 1.55 -7.79 3.18
N VAL A 123 1.24 -7.72 1.88
CA VAL A 123 0.97 -6.49 1.14
C VAL A 123 -0.30 -6.63 0.30
N ALA A 124 -1.11 -5.57 0.26
CA ALA A 124 -2.31 -5.54 -0.57
C ALA A 124 -2.42 -4.25 -1.39
N SER A 125 -2.82 -4.40 -2.66
CA SER A 125 -3.04 -3.31 -3.59
C SER A 125 -4.45 -3.37 -4.16
N MET A 126 -5.21 -2.29 -4.00
CA MET A 126 -6.54 -2.09 -4.58
C MET A 126 -6.44 -1.09 -5.72
N SER A 127 -6.83 -1.46 -6.94
CA SER A 127 -6.80 -0.54 -8.10
C SER A 127 -5.47 0.20 -8.24
N GLY A 128 -4.34 -0.46 -7.97
CA GLY A 128 -3.03 0.19 -7.90
C GLY A 128 -2.46 0.63 -9.24
N VAL A 129 -1.60 1.65 -9.23
CA VAL A 129 -0.74 1.98 -10.39
C VAL A 129 0.43 0.99 -10.42
N THR A 130 0.17 -0.26 -10.78
CA THR A 130 1.09 -1.38 -10.63
C THR A 130 2.19 -1.47 -11.70
N ASP A 131 2.12 -0.64 -12.74
CA ASP A 131 3.18 -0.49 -13.76
C ASP A 131 3.47 1.00 -13.99
N MET A 132 4.42 1.53 -13.23
CA MET A 132 4.78 2.96 -13.27
C MET A 132 5.49 3.33 -14.57
N VAL A 133 6.27 2.43 -15.15
CA VAL A 133 6.94 2.67 -16.43
C VAL A 133 5.90 2.89 -17.53
N TYR A 134 4.92 2.00 -17.62
CA TYR A 134 3.80 2.12 -18.56
C TYR A 134 2.96 3.37 -18.26
N HIS A 135 2.69 3.66 -16.99
CA HIS A 135 1.92 4.83 -16.56
C HIS A 135 2.55 6.14 -17.05
N LEU A 136 3.83 6.34 -16.76
CA LEU A 136 4.57 7.55 -17.17
C LEU A 136 4.67 7.67 -18.69
N ALA A 137 4.91 6.55 -19.38
CA ALA A 137 4.98 6.54 -20.85
C ALA A 137 3.67 7.00 -21.52
N ASN A 138 2.51 6.73 -20.88
CA ASN A 138 1.20 7.16 -21.42
C ASN A 138 0.87 8.57 -20.98
N VAL A 139 1.00 8.92 -19.71
CA VAL A 139 0.63 10.26 -19.22
C VAL A 139 1.51 11.36 -19.82
N ARG A 140 2.78 11.09 -20.08
CA ARG A 140 3.71 12.07 -20.69
C ARG A 140 3.30 12.47 -22.14
N LYS A 141 2.50 11.64 -22.81
CA LYS A 141 1.99 11.97 -24.17
C LYS A 141 0.87 12.99 -24.16
N GLU A 142 0.12 13.09 -23.06
CA GLU A 142 -1.06 13.94 -22.95
C GLU A 142 -0.73 15.21 -22.15
N PRO A 143 -1.04 16.41 -22.67
CA PRO A 143 -0.90 17.63 -21.87
C PRO A 143 -1.96 17.68 -20.78
N GLY A 144 -1.60 18.21 -19.60
CA GLY A 144 -2.57 18.39 -18.52
C GLY A 144 -1.97 18.38 -17.13
N ASP A 145 -2.81 18.56 -16.13
CA ASP A 145 -2.39 18.66 -14.71
C ASP A 145 -1.79 17.36 -14.18
N LYS A 146 -2.27 16.21 -14.66
CA LYS A 146 -1.72 14.92 -14.29
C LYS A 146 -0.26 14.78 -14.72
N LYS A 147 0.08 15.16 -15.95
CA LYS A 147 1.46 15.21 -16.45
C LYS A 147 2.32 16.11 -15.58
N ARG A 148 1.85 17.35 -15.33
CA ARG A 148 2.58 18.32 -14.48
C ARG A 148 2.83 17.78 -13.09
N SER A 149 1.84 17.11 -12.47
CA SER A 149 1.99 16.50 -11.16
C SER A 149 3.05 15.39 -11.15
N LEU A 150 3.06 14.53 -12.19
CA LEU A 150 4.07 13.47 -12.33
C LEU A 150 5.46 14.02 -12.63
N GLU A 151 5.57 15.13 -13.35
CA GLU A 151 6.84 15.84 -13.57
C GLU A 151 7.42 16.39 -12.27
N LEU A 152 6.59 16.88 -11.34
CA LEU A 152 7.06 17.28 -10.00
C LEU A 152 7.61 16.08 -9.21
N VAL A 153 7.01 14.91 -9.35
CA VAL A 153 7.42 13.70 -8.62
C VAL A 153 8.67 13.07 -9.24
N PHE A 154 8.59 12.74 -10.53
CA PHE A 154 9.60 11.90 -11.21
C PHE A 154 10.54 12.69 -12.13
N GLY A 155 10.28 13.98 -12.38
CA GLY A 155 10.99 14.73 -13.41
C GLY A 155 10.83 14.09 -14.79
N GLU A 156 11.87 14.17 -15.60
CA GLU A 156 11.98 13.51 -16.92
C GLU A 156 12.68 12.14 -16.83
N ALA A 157 13.09 11.71 -15.63
CA ALA A 157 13.87 10.50 -15.46
C ALA A 157 13.13 9.24 -15.95
N ASP A 158 13.90 8.31 -16.50
CA ASP A 158 13.45 6.93 -16.70
C ASP A 158 13.41 6.23 -15.33
N VAL A 159 12.25 5.69 -14.97
CA VAL A 159 12.06 4.95 -13.72
C VAL A 159 12.27 3.45 -13.88
N SER A 160 12.59 2.97 -15.09
CA SER A 160 12.85 1.55 -15.35
C SER A 160 14.01 1.04 -14.50
N LYS A 161 13.84 -0.15 -13.94
CA LYS A 161 14.83 -0.82 -13.08
C LYS A 161 15.22 -0.05 -11.83
N THR A 162 14.41 0.93 -11.41
CA THR A 162 14.57 1.64 -10.15
C THR A 162 13.65 1.05 -9.07
N GLU A 163 13.65 1.65 -7.88
CA GLU A 163 12.70 1.35 -6.79
C GLU A 163 11.24 1.61 -7.17
N ASN A 164 10.99 2.36 -8.25
CA ASN A 164 9.65 2.71 -8.73
C ASN A 164 9.12 1.74 -9.80
N ASP A 165 9.95 0.84 -10.30
CA ASP A 165 9.57 -0.20 -11.26
C ASP A 165 9.15 -1.47 -10.50
N LEU A 166 7.86 -1.59 -10.23
CA LEU A 166 7.32 -2.69 -9.42
C LEU A 166 7.49 -4.05 -10.09
N ILE A 167 7.40 -4.11 -11.42
CA ILE A 167 7.58 -5.36 -12.18
C ILE A 167 9.02 -5.83 -12.01
N TYR A 168 9.98 -4.97 -12.24
CA TYR A 168 11.39 -5.28 -12.03
C TYR A 168 11.70 -5.70 -10.58
N LYS A 169 11.12 -5.00 -9.59
CA LYS A 169 11.31 -5.33 -8.17
C LYS A 169 10.70 -6.68 -7.82
N LEU A 170 9.55 -7.03 -8.39
CA LEU A 170 8.90 -8.31 -8.21
C LEU A 170 9.77 -9.45 -8.77
N GLU A 171 10.30 -9.30 -9.99
CA GLU A 171 11.21 -10.26 -10.62
C GLU A 171 12.47 -10.47 -9.78
N ARG A 172 13.10 -9.37 -9.32
CA ARG A 172 14.29 -9.43 -8.45
C ARG A 172 14.00 -10.09 -7.10
N LEU A 173 12.84 -9.81 -6.51
CA LEU A 173 12.42 -10.48 -5.27
C LEU A 173 12.19 -11.97 -5.49
N ASN A 174 11.60 -12.36 -6.61
CA ASN A 174 11.39 -13.76 -6.96
C ASN A 174 12.69 -14.55 -7.07
N GLU A 175 13.73 -13.95 -7.63
CA GLU A 175 15.08 -14.54 -7.77
C GLU A 175 15.87 -14.55 -6.43
N SER A 176 15.45 -13.79 -5.44
CA SER A 176 16.18 -13.65 -4.18
C SER A 176 15.84 -14.78 -3.19
N SER A 177 16.75 -14.99 -2.21
CA SER A 177 16.50 -15.85 -1.05
C SER A 177 15.78 -15.15 0.10
N SER A 178 15.40 -13.89 -0.06
CA SER A 178 14.67 -13.14 0.97
C SER A 178 13.29 -13.74 1.24
N GLU A 179 12.80 -13.59 2.47
CA GLU A 179 11.41 -13.89 2.77
C GLU A 179 10.49 -13.01 1.91
N LYS A 180 9.49 -13.66 1.31
CA LYS A 180 8.53 -12.99 0.43
C LYS A 180 7.25 -12.67 1.20
N PRO A 181 6.71 -11.45 1.12
CA PRO A 181 5.40 -11.15 1.71
C PRO A 181 4.29 -11.87 0.93
N LEU A 182 3.20 -12.22 1.61
CA LEU A 182 1.96 -12.56 0.95
C LEU A 182 1.49 -11.35 0.13
N LEU A 183 1.04 -11.57 -1.08
CA LEU A 183 0.61 -10.49 -1.98
C LEU A 183 -0.86 -10.63 -2.35
N TYR A 184 -1.65 -9.59 -2.10
CA TYR A 184 -3.03 -9.48 -2.53
C TYR A 184 -3.20 -8.34 -3.53
N GLN A 185 -3.89 -8.62 -4.64
CA GLN A 185 -4.20 -7.62 -5.64
C GLN A 185 -5.69 -7.66 -5.99
N SER A 186 -6.35 -6.49 -5.99
CA SER A 186 -7.70 -6.36 -6.52
C SER A 186 -7.81 -5.17 -7.48
N CYS A 187 -8.68 -5.32 -8.48
CA CYS A 187 -9.03 -4.24 -9.40
C CYS A 187 -10.38 -4.52 -10.03
N GLY A 188 -11.20 -3.50 -10.13
CA GLY A 188 -12.45 -3.57 -10.87
C GLY A 188 -12.21 -3.69 -12.39
N THR A 189 -13.06 -4.44 -13.08
CA THR A 189 -12.93 -4.64 -14.54
C THR A 189 -13.24 -3.39 -15.34
N GLU A 190 -13.99 -2.44 -14.78
CA GLU A 190 -14.35 -1.14 -15.35
C GLU A 190 -13.35 -0.04 -14.97
N ASP A 191 -12.38 -0.34 -14.08
CA ASP A 191 -11.37 0.60 -13.60
C ASP A 191 -10.39 0.99 -14.72
N PHE A 192 -10.11 2.28 -14.87
CA PHE A 192 -9.16 2.77 -15.87
C PHE A 192 -7.71 2.29 -15.64
N LEU A 193 -7.39 1.76 -14.45
CA LEU A 193 -6.11 1.12 -14.14
C LEU A 193 -6.14 -0.41 -14.33
N TYR A 194 -7.24 -0.97 -14.86
CA TYR A 194 -7.36 -2.41 -15.01
C TYR A 194 -6.23 -3.03 -15.85
N GLU A 195 -5.85 -2.39 -16.97
CA GLU A 195 -4.71 -2.88 -17.79
C GLU A 195 -3.38 -2.84 -17.02
N HIS A 196 -3.13 -1.84 -16.16
CA HIS A 196 -1.96 -1.83 -15.28
C HIS A 196 -1.94 -3.06 -14.37
N ASN A 197 -3.10 -3.36 -13.80
CA ASN A 197 -3.25 -4.48 -12.87
C ASN A 197 -3.13 -5.83 -13.59
N LEU A 198 -3.63 -5.97 -14.81
CA LEU A 198 -3.44 -7.16 -15.64
C LEU A 198 -1.99 -7.41 -16.01
N ARG A 199 -1.22 -6.36 -16.33
CA ARG A 199 0.21 -6.47 -16.66
C ARG A 199 1.00 -7.00 -15.46
N PHE A 200 0.80 -6.43 -14.28
CA PHE A 200 1.42 -6.89 -13.04
C PHE A 200 0.98 -8.31 -12.66
N HIS A 201 -0.32 -8.60 -12.78
CA HIS A 201 -0.88 -9.94 -12.55
C HIS A 201 -0.21 -11.03 -13.39
N ARG A 202 0.01 -10.79 -14.69
CA ARG A 202 0.67 -11.77 -15.57
C ARG A 202 2.05 -12.15 -15.04
N ILE A 203 2.82 -11.17 -14.57
CA ILE A 203 4.14 -11.43 -14.00
C ILE A 203 4.02 -12.16 -12.66
N CYS A 204 3.12 -11.74 -11.76
CA CYS A 204 2.88 -12.45 -10.49
C CYS A 204 2.60 -13.93 -10.69
N LYS A 205 1.84 -14.30 -11.72
CA LYS A 205 1.52 -15.69 -12.06
C LYS A 205 2.72 -16.54 -12.49
N GLU A 206 3.81 -15.89 -12.89
CA GLU A 206 5.06 -16.53 -13.28
C GLU A 206 6.09 -16.62 -12.14
N THR A 207 5.72 -16.14 -10.94
CA THR A 207 6.58 -16.15 -9.74
C THR A 207 6.16 -17.23 -8.74
N ASP A 208 7.05 -17.53 -7.80
CA ASP A 208 6.81 -18.42 -6.66
C ASP A 208 6.21 -17.69 -5.45
N LEU A 209 5.75 -16.44 -5.61
CA LEU A 209 5.14 -15.70 -4.52
C LEU A 209 3.76 -16.28 -4.16
N ASP A 210 3.42 -16.23 -2.88
CA ASP A 210 2.05 -16.49 -2.42
C ASP A 210 1.17 -15.30 -2.82
N TYR A 211 0.50 -15.48 -3.96
CA TYR A 211 -0.23 -14.43 -4.65
C TYR A 211 -1.72 -14.73 -4.74
N THR A 212 -2.52 -13.88 -4.12
CA THR A 212 -3.98 -13.86 -4.20
C THR A 212 -4.43 -12.69 -5.07
N TYR A 213 -5.41 -12.91 -5.95
CA TYR A 213 -6.00 -11.83 -6.74
C TYR A 213 -7.53 -11.92 -6.75
N ASP A 214 -8.16 -10.76 -6.84
CA ASP A 214 -9.61 -10.61 -6.88
C ASP A 214 -9.97 -9.54 -7.92
N PHE A 215 -10.25 -9.97 -9.13
CA PHE A 215 -10.72 -9.14 -10.24
C PHE A 215 -12.17 -9.44 -10.54
N GLY A 216 -12.99 -8.41 -10.54
CA GLY A 216 -14.42 -8.54 -10.77
C GLY A 216 -15.06 -7.21 -11.14
N PRO A 217 -16.39 -7.16 -11.31
CA PRO A 217 -17.09 -5.92 -11.62
C PRO A 217 -16.79 -4.82 -10.60
N GLY A 218 -16.58 -3.60 -11.07
CA GLY A 218 -16.29 -2.42 -10.24
C GLY A 218 -15.40 -1.42 -10.96
N ASP A 219 -15.42 -0.19 -10.47
CA ASP A 219 -14.70 0.94 -11.04
C ASP A 219 -13.76 1.55 -10.00
N HIS A 220 -13.06 2.63 -10.35
CA HIS A 220 -12.12 3.37 -9.51
C HIS A 220 -12.83 4.23 -8.48
N THR A 221 -13.56 3.60 -7.54
CA THR A 221 -14.46 4.27 -6.60
C THR A 221 -14.29 3.82 -5.16
N TRP A 222 -14.73 4.66 -4.23
CA TRP A 222 -14.70 4.35 -2.81
C TRP A 222 -15.62 3.19 -2.43
N GLU A 223 -16.72 2.98 -3.15
CA GLU A 223 -17.62 1.84 -2.96
C GLU A 223 -16.87 0.52 -3.18
N TYR A 224 -16.07 0.45 -4.26
CA TYR A 224 -15.24 -0.71 -4.54
C TYR A 224 -14.17 -0.92 -3.44
N TRP A 225 -13.47 0.14 -3.05
CA TRP A 225 -12.40 0.04 -2.05
C TRP A 225 -12.90 -0.23 -0.64
N ASP A 226 -14.11 0.23 -0.26
CA ASP A 226 -14.73 -0.11 1.03
C ASP A 226 -15.06 -1.59 1.13
N ASP A 227 -15.51 -2.22 0.04
CA ASP A 227 -15.70 -3.67 -0.01
C ASP A 227 -14.37 -4.41 0.04
N LYS A 228 -13.40 -4.01 -0.77
CA LYS A 228 -12.12 -4.71 -0.89
C LYS A 228 -11.24 -4.61 0.36
N ILE A 229 -11.29 -3.51 1.10
CA ILE A 229 -10.55 -3.42 2.36
C ILE A 229 -11.07 -4.42 3.40
N GLN A 230 -12.37 -4.75 3.40
CA GLN A 230 -12.92 -5.77 4.28
C GLN A 230 -12.41 -7.17 3.91
N ASP A 231 -12.30 -7.47 2.62
CA ASP A 231 -11.76 -8.75 2.15
C ASP A 231 -10.26 -8.86 2.47
N ILE A 232 -9.49 -7.79 2.29
CA ILE A 232 -8.08 -7.71 2.70
C ILE A 232 -7.94 -7.94 4.20
N LEU A 233 -8.75 -7.31 5.05
CA LEU A 233 -8.71 -7.50 6.49
C LEU A 233 -9.04 -8.94 6.93
N LYS A 234 -9.84 -9.68 6.16
CA LYS A 234 -10.10 -11.12 6.38
C LYS A 234 -8.92 -11.98 5.93
N TRP A 235 -8.26 -11.59 4.84
CA TRP A 235 -7.14 -12.31 4.24
C TRP A 235 -5.83 -12.13 5.02
N LEU A 236 -5.60 -11.00 5.67
CA LEU A 236 -4.38 -10.74 6.43
C LEU A 236 -4.10 -11.83 7.47
N PRO A 237 -2.85 -12.34 7.59
CA PRO A 237 -2.46 -13.42 8.52
C PRO A 237 -2.32 -12.92 9.96
N ILE A 238 -3.33 -12.22 10.49
CA ILE A 238 -3.35 -11.68 11.85
C ILE A 238 -3.47 -12.84 12.85
N ARG A 239 -2.60 -12.87 13.86
CA ARG A 239 -2.51 -13.93 14.89
C ARG A 239 -3.08 -13.48 16.22
#